data_361f64718828f73512546ef1e1fdace9
#
_entry.id   361f64718828f73512546ef1e1fdace9
#
_cell.length_a   1.000
_cell.length_b   1.000
_cell.length_c   1.000
_cell.angle_alpha   90.00
_cell.angle_beta   90.00
_cell.angle_gamma   90.00
#
_symmetry.space_group_name_H-M   'P 1'
#
loop_
_entity.id
_entity.type
_entity.pdbx_description
1 polymer ?
#
loop_
_entity_poly.entity_id
_entity_poly.type
_entity_poly.pdbx_seq_one_letter_code
_entity_poly.pdbx_strand_id
1 'polypeptide(L)'
;MIIGPAIIGAGCRIRHGAYIRENVIVGDGCVVGNSVELKHCVLFNQCQVPHFNYVGDSILGHKAHMGAGSILSNVKLDNQNVWVNFEGTPMDTGLRKFGGLIGDKAEIGCNSVLNPGSIIGRDSIVYPNVSWRGILPKNMIAKHQDPPNVVVRRPRQT
;
A
#
# COMPACT_ATOMS: atom_id res chain seq x y z
N MET A 1 -3.71 -18.28 5.93
CA MET A 1 -4.66 -18.97 5.03
C MET A 1 -4.39 -18.54 3.60
N ILE A 2 -4.43 -19.47 2.64
CA ILE A 2 -4.36 -19.18 1.19
C ILE A 2 -5.63 -19.76 0.57
N ILE A 3 -6.42 -18.92 -0.10
CA ILE A 3 -7.66 -19.37 -0.77
C ILE A 3 -7.38 -19.66 -2.24
N GLY A 4 -6.67 -18.77 -2.93
CA GLY A 4 -6.38 -18.87 -4.36
C GLY A 4 -7.58 -18.53 -5.28
N PRO A 5 -7.33 -18.51 -6.61
CA PRO A 5 -6.05 -18.85 -7.23
C PRO A 5 -4.92 -17.89 -6.83
N ALA A 6 -3.74 -18.46 -6.55
CA ALA A 6 -2.55 -17.70 -6.22
C ALA A 6 -1.29 -18.35 -6.79
N ILE A 7 -0.32 -17.53 -7.19
CA ILE A 7 1.02 -17.96 -7.59
C ILE A 7 2.01 -17.37 -6.60
N ILE A 8 2.87 -18.20 -6.00
CA ILE A 8 3.88 -17.76 -5.05
C ILE A 8 5.24 -18.26 -5.52
N GLY A 9 6.14 -17.32 -5.75
CA GLY A 9 7.49 -17.59 -6.24
C GLY A 9 8.41 -18.25 -5.23
N ALA A 10 9.60 -18.59 -5.67
CA ALA A 10 10.60 -19.29 -4.88
C ALA A 10 11.14 -18.42 -3.73
N GLY A 11 11.52 -19.06 -2.63
CA GLY A 11 12.18 -18.39 -1.50
C GLY A 11 11.32 -17.38 -0.74
N CYS A 12 10.02 -17.36 -0.95
CA CYS A 12 9.11 -16.49 -0.22
C CYS A 12 8.96 -16.92 1.25
N ARG A 13 8.78 -15.92 2.13
CA ARG A 13 8.45 -16.13 3.54
C ARG A 13 7.02 -15.70 3.81
N ILE A 14 6.12 -16.68 3.91
CA ILE A 14 4.72 -16.47 4.30
C ILE A 14 4.62 -16.73 5.81
N ARG A 15 4.33 -15.68 6.58
CA ARG A 15 4.30 -15.78 8.05
C ARG A 15 2.89 -16.13 8.54
N HIS A 16 2.79 -16.47 9.83
CA HIS A 16 1.51 -16.79 10.45
C HIS A 16 0.52 -15.61 10.37
N GLY A 17 -0.77 -15.91 10.29
CA GLY A 17 -1.80 -14.88 10.17
C GLY A 17 -1.90 -14.22 8.79
N ALA A 18 -1.01 -14.53 7.85
CA ALA A 18 -1.15 -14.04 6.48
C ALA A 18 -2.42 -14.63 5.82
N TYR A 19 -3.21 -13.75 5.18
CA TYR A 19 -4.42 -14.08 4.46
C TYR A 19 -4.26 -13.73 2.98
N ILE A 20 -3.93 -14.73 2.17
CA ILE A 20 -3.76 -14.58 0.72
C ILE A 20 -5.05 -15.03 0.06
N ARG A 21 -5.76 -14.09 -0.52
CA ARG A 21 -7.04 -14.30 -1.18
C ARG A 21 -6.83 -14.67 -2.65
N GLU A 22 -7.89 -14.51 -3.41
CA GLU A 22 -7.94 -14.83 -4.84
C GLU A 22 -7.14 -13.85 -5.70
N ASN A 23 -6.62 -14.38 -6.82
CA ASN A 23 -5.93 -13.63 -7.88
C ASN A 23 -4.71 -12.85 -7.38
N VAL A 24 -3.83 -13.54 -6.66
CA VAL A 24 -2.59 -12.98 -6.11
C VAL A 24 -1.39 -13.62 -6.79
N ILE A 25 -0.46 -12.78 -7.26
CA ILE A 25 0.83 -13.20 -7.77
C ILE A 25 1.92 -12.60 -6.88
N VAL A 26 2.75 -13.45 -6.30
CA VAL A 26 3.90 -13.07 -5.47
C VAL A 26 5.16 -13.57 -6.15
N GLY A 27 6.05 -12.65 -6.52
CA GLY A 27 7.36 -12.97 -7.11
C GLY A 27 8.32 -13.61 -6.12
N ASP A 28 9.52 -13.90 -6.57
CA ASP A 28 10.54 -14.59 -5.77
C ASP A 28 11.07 -13.75 -4.60
N GLY A 29 11.40 -14.42 -3.50
CA GLY A 29 12.09 -13.82 -2.35
C GLY A 29 11.25 -12.81 -1.56
N CYS A 30 9.95 -12.78 -1.74
CA CYS A 30 9.06 -11.85 -1.04
C CYS A 30 8.81 -12.25 0.41
N VAL A 31 8.44 -11.25 1.21
CA VAL A 31 7.94 -11.44 2.58
C VAL A 31 6.48 -11.02 2.64
N VAL A 32 5.60 -11.96 2.97
CA VAL A 32 4.20 -11.70 3.32
C VAL A 32 4.06 -12.01 4.81
N GLY A 33 4.00 -10.96 5.60
CA GLY A 33 4.21 -11.07 7.04
C GLY A 33 2.96 -11.35 7.84
N ASN A 34 3.09 -11.13 9.15
CA ASN A 34 2.01 -11.37 10.09
C ASN A 34 0.79 -10.48 9.83
N SER A 35 -0.39 -11.09 9.77
CA SER A 35 -1.67 -10.40 9.62
C SER A 35 -1.72 -9.47 8.40
N VAL A 36 -1.11 -9.90 7.31
CA VAL A 36 -1.16 -9.24 6.01
C VAL A 36 -2.30 -9.84 5.20
N GLU A 37 -3.14 -9.00 4.61
CA GLU A 37 -4.14 -9.44 3.64
C GLU A 37 -3.73 -9.01 2.23
N LEU A 38 -3.67 -9.98 1.31
CA LEU A 38 -3.43 -9.77 -0.12
C LEU A 38 -4.66 -10.18 -0.93
N LYS A 39 -5.09 -9.35 -1.89
CA LYS A 39 -6.23 -9.62 -2.75
C LYS A 39 -6.07 -8.96 -4.12
N HIS A 40 -6.25 -9.72 -5.23
CA HIS A 40 -6.14 -9.18 -6.58
C HIS A 40 -4.91 -8.30 -6.77
N CYS A 41 -3.73 -8.79 -6.44
CA CYS A 41 -2.52 -7.98 -6.47
C CYS A 41 -1.32 -8.73 -7.02
N VAL A 42 -0.34 -7.96 -7.48
CA VAL A 42 0.94 -8.47 -7.95
C VAL A 42 2.05 -7.86 -7.09
N LEU A 43 2.84 -8.71 -6.47
CA LEU A 43 4.10 -8.35 -5.82
C LEU A 43 5.25 -8.82 -6.70
N PHE A 44 6.07 -7.92 -7.21
CA PHE A 44 7.29 -8.29 -7.91
C PHE A 44 8.32 -8.85 -6.94
N ASN A 45 9.46 -9.33 -7.46
CA ASN A 45 10.45 -10.02 -6.65
C ASN A 45 10.99 -9.16 -5.49
N GLN A 46 11.25 -9.82 -4.36
CA GLN A 46 11.85 -9.25 -3.16
C GLN A 46 11.01 -8.15 -2.48
N CYS A 47 9.73 -8.05 -2.79
CA CYS A 47 8.82 -7.18 -2.06
C CYS A 47 8.72 -7.58 -0.59
N GLN A 48 8.57 -6.57 0.27
CA GLN A 48 8.39 -6.77 1.70
C GLN A 48 7.09 -6.14 2.18
N VAL A 49 6.16 -7.00 2.60
CA VAL A 49 4.87 -6.62 3.19
C VAL A 49 4.79 -7.33 4.55
N PRO A 50 5.52 -6.83 5.58
CA PRO A 50 5.86 -7.66 6.73
C PRO A 50 4.83 -7.70 7.86
N HIS A 51 3.96 -6.68 8.04
CA HIS A 51 3.15 -6.55 9.24
C HIS A 51 1.86 -5.76 9.06
N PHE A 52 0.72 -6.39 9.34
CA PHE A 52 -0.59 -5.73 9.48
C PHE A 52 -0.96 -4.86 8.27
N ASN A 53 -0.66 -5.31 7.06
CA ASN A 53 -0.91 -4.55 5.85
C ASN A 53 -2.14 -5.08 5.12
N TYR A 54 -2.82 -4.18 4.40
CA TYR A 54 -3.79 -4.55 3.37
C TYR A 54 -3.28 -4.11 2.00
N VAL A 55 -3.25 -5.06 1.05
CA VAL A 55 -2.88 -4.83 -0.35
C VAL A 55 -3.96 -5.39 -1.25
N GLY A 56 -4.82 -4.52 -1.74
CA GLY A 56 -5.92 -4.88 -2.63
C GLY A 56 -5.85 -4.19 -3.98
N ASP A 57 -6.12 -4.93 -5.07
CA ASP A 57 -6.20 -4.41 -6.44
C ASP A 57 -5.00 -3.50 -6.80
N SER A 58 -3.80 -3.98 -6.50
CA SER A 58 -2.56 -3.17 -6.48
C SER A 58 -1.38 -3.90 -7.11
N ILE A 59 -0.37 -3.14 -7.50
CA ILE A 59 0.90 -3.68 -7.99
C ILE A 59 2.05 -3.08 -7.17
N LEU A 60 2.92 -3.93 -6.62
CA LEU A 60 4.15 -3.54 -5.94
C LEU A 60 5.35 -3.92 -6.79
N GLY A 61 6.19 -2.96 -7.13
CA GLY A 61 7.42 -3.12 -7.89
C GLY A 61 8.51 -3.87 -7.15
N HIS A 62 9.59 -4.19 -7.83
CA HIS A 62 10.73 -4.91 -7.30
C HIS A 62 11.30 -4.24 -6.03
N LYS A 63 11.47 -5.01 -4.96
CA LYS A 63 11.97 -4.51 -3.66
C LYS A 63 11.13 -3.41 -3.01
N ALA A 64 9.89 -3.20 -3.42
CA ALA A 64 9.02 -2.28 -2.71
C ALA A 64 8.76 -2.76 -1.28
N HIS A 65 8.70 -1.82 -0.34
CA HIS A 65 8.52 -2.12 1.08
C HIS A 65 7.31 -1.38 1.66
N MET A 66 6.50 -2.11 2.39
CA MET A 66 5.33 -1.60 3.11
C MET A 66 5.62 -1.60 4.61
N GLY A 67 5.75 -0.45 5.23
CA GLY A 67 5.87 -0.33 6.69
C GLY A 67 4.66 -0.90 7.43
N ALA A 68 4.85 -1.24 8.70
CA ALA A 68 3.79 -1.85 9.52
C ALA A 68 2.51 -1.01 9.53
N GLY A 69 1.35 -1.64 9.34
CA GLY A 69 0.04 -0.98 9.37
C GLY A 69 -0.26 -0.11 8.16
N SER A 70 0.61 -0.05 7.15
CA SER A 70 0.30 0.71 5.93
C SER A 70 -0.75 -0.01 5.07
N ILE A 71 -1.61 0.79 4.41
CA ILE A 71 -2.81 0.32 3.71
C ILE A 71 -2.80 0.84 2.27
N LEU A 72 -3.03 -0.05 1.31
CA LEU A 72 -3.42 0.31 -0.05
C LEU A 72 -4.94 0.23 -0.16
N SER A 73 -5.62 1.36 0.08
CA SER A 73 -7.06 1.44 -0.06
C SER A 73 -7.46 1.34 -1.54
N ASN A 74 -8.48 0.54 -1.84
CA ASN A 74 -8.85 0.20 -3.22
C ASN A 74 -10.27 0.62 -3.62
N VAL A 75 -11.05 1.19 -2.70
CA VAL A 75 -12.43 1.63 -2.95
C VAL A 75 -12.61 3.06 -2.47
N LYS A 76 -13.23 3.90 -3.30
CA LYS A 76 -13.66 5.24 -2.93
C LYS A 76 -14.93 5.19 -2.06
N LEU A 77 -15.08 6.12 -1.14
CA LEU A 77 -16.24 6.20 -0.25
C LEU A 77 -17.57 6.45 -1.01
N ASP A 78 -17.49 7.14 -2.15
CA ASP A 78 -18.64 7.40 -3.03
C ASP A 78 -19.00 6.23 -3.95
N ASN A 79 -18.26 5.13 -3.87
CA ASN A 79 -18.41 3.92 -4.71
C ASN A 79 -18.33 4.16 -6.23
N GLN A 80 -17.82 5.31 -6.67
CA GLN A 80 -17.58 5.60 -8.09
C GLN A 80 -16.27 4.96 -8.57
N ASN A 81 -16.06 4.95 -9.90
CA ASN A 81 -14.81 4.53 -10.48
C ASN A 81 -13.63 5.30 -9.90
N VAL A 82 -12.48 4.63 -9.81
CA VAL A 82 -11.24 5.26 -9.42
C VAL A 82 -10.67 6.01 -10.62
N TRP A 83 -10.26 7.25 -10.39
CA TRP A 83 -9.59 8.10 -11.38
C TRP A 83 -8.12 8.26 -11.01
N VAL A 84 -7.28 8.26 -12.01
CA VAL A 84 -5.84 8.58 -11.89
C VAL A 84 -5.59 9.88 -12.63
N ASN A 85 -4.88 10.82 -12.01
CA ASN A 85 -4.46 12.03 -12.69
C ASN A 85 -3.02 11.84 -13.18
N PHE A 86 -2.84 11.64 -14.47
CA PHE A 86 -1.53 11.48 -15.09
C PHE A 86 -1.15 12.76 -15.84
N GLU A 87 -0.07 13.41 -15.43
CA GLU A 87 0.45 14.66 -16.04
C GLU A 87 -0.62 15.76 -16.20
N GLY A 88 -1.49 15.89 -15.19
CA GLY A 88 -2.58 16.88 -15.21
C GLY A 88 -3.85 16.42 -15.95
N THR A 89 -3.81 15.26 -16.59
CA THR A 89 -4.96 14.69 -17.30
C THR A 89 -5.66 13.64 -16.45
N PRO A 90 -6.93 13.85 -16.06
CA PRO A 90 -7.69 12.83 -15.34
C PRO A 90 -8.08 11.68 -16.26
N MET A 91 -7.79 10.46 -15.85
CA MET A 91 -8.11 9.21 -16.57
C MET A 91 -9.03 8.35 -15.71
N ASP A 92 -10.21 7.99 -16.24
CA ASP A 92 -11.07 7.00 -15.62
C ASP A 92 -10.47 5.60 -15.83
N THR A 93 -10.21 4.88 -14.75
CA THR A 93 -9.72 3.49 -14.84
C THR A 93 -10.79 2.51 -15.31
N GLY A 94 -12.05 2.91 -15.34
CA GLY A 94 -13.19 2.01 -15.58
C GLY A 94 -13.44 1.04 -14.41
N LEU A 95 -12.67 1.13 -13.34
CA LEU A 95 -12.69 0.20 -12.23
C LEU A 95 -13.18 0.87 -10.95
N ARG A 96 -14.16 0.24 -10.30
CA ARG A 96 -14.63 0.64 -8.97
C ARG A 96 -13.62 0.28 -7.86
N LYS A 97 -12.78 -0.74 -8.11
CA LYS A 97 -11.72 -1.18 -7.22
C LYS A 97 -10.39 -1.06 -7.93
N PHE A 98 -9.55 -0.18 -7.44
CA PHE A 98 -8.20 0.05 -7.90
C PHE A 98 -7.39 0.64 -6.75
N GLY A 99 -6.41 -0.08 -6.27
CA GLY A 99 -5.59 0.34 -5.13
C GLY A 99 -4.47 1.29 -5.54
N GLY A 100 -3.24 0.83 -5.51
CA GLY A 100 -2.07 1.64 -5.85
C GLY A 100 -1.06 0.92 -6.72
N LEU A 101 -0.28 1.72 -7.44
CA LEU A 101 0.91 1.26 -8.17
C LEU A 101 2.14 1.77 -7.43
N ILE A 102 2.92 0.87 -6.85
CA ILE A 102 4.11 1.18 -6.06
C ILE A 102 5.33 0.82 -6.89
N GLY A 103 6.15 1.80 -7.19
CA GLY A 103 7.37 1.62 -8.00
C GLY A 103 8.45 0.82 -7.30
N ASP A 104 9.44 0.39 -8.09
CA ASP A 104 10.59 -0.37 -7.57
C ASP A 104 11.28 0.39 -6.44
N LYS A 105 11.67 -0.33 -5.37
CA LYS A 105 12.38 0.19 -4.21
C LYS A 105 11.70 1.37 -3.51
N ALA A 106 10.41 1.57 -3.73
CA ALA A 106 9.67 2.57 -2.98
C ALA A 106 9.42 2.09 -1.54
N GLU A 107 9.50 3.03 -0.61
CA GLU A 107 9.38 2.79 0.83
C GLU A 107 8.11 3.48 1.36
N ILE A 108 7.18 2.70 1.87
CA ILE A 108 5.94 3.22 2.46
C ILE A 108 6.05 3.14 3.98
N GLY A 109 6.03 4.29 4.63
CA GLY A 109 6.14 4.42 6.09
C GLY A 109 4.99 3.77 6.84
N CYS A 110 5.23 3.45 8.11
CA CYS A 110 4.23 2.82 8.99
C CYS A 110 2.95 3.64 9.10
N ASN A 111 1.80 2.95 9.17
CA ASN A 111 0.47 3.55 9.33
C ASN A 111 0.10 4.57 8.23
N SER A 112 0.77 4.55 7.10
CA SER A 112 0.37 5.38 5.96
C SER A 112 -0.79 4.76 5.20
N VAL A 113 -1.66 5.61 4.68
CA VAL A 113 -2.79 5.19 3.83
C VAL A 113 -2.59 5.77 2.44
N LEU A 114 -2.43 4.88 1.47
CA LEU A 114 -2.45 5.25 0.06
C LEU A 114 -3.89 5.11 -0.45
N ASN A 115 -4.49 6.24 -0.83
CA ASN A 115 -5.87 6.28 -1.30
C ASN A 115 -5.99 5.66 -2.70
N PRO A 116 -7.20 5.22 -3.11
CA PRO A 116 -7.42 4.60 -4.42
C PRO A 116 -6.87 5.43 -5.57
N GLY A 117 -6.14 4.79 -6.48
CA GLY A 117 -5.51 5.43 -7.62
C GLY A 117 -4.16 6.08 -7.32
N SER A 118 -3.57 5.85 -6.15
CA SER A 118 -2.24 6.36 -5.83
C SER A 118 -1.15 5.69 -6.66
N ILE A 119 -0.22 6.47 -7.16
CA ILE A 119 0.98 5.99 -7.86
C ILE A 119 2.21 6.54 -7.16
N ILE A 120 3.07 5.67 -6.69
CA ILE A 120 4.34 6.03 -6.05
C ILE A 120 5.48 5.67 -6.99
N GLY A 121 6.24 6.66 -7.39
CA GLY A 121 7.39 6.49 -8.28
C GLY A 121 8.51 5.68 -7.66
N ARG A 122 9.41 5.17 -8.49
CA ARG A 122 10.58 4.38 -8.06
C ARG A 122 11.47 5.17 -7.11
N ASP A 123 12.10 4.46 -6.16
CA ASP A 123 13.04 5.04 -5.19
C ASP A 123 12.45 6.22 -4.39
N SER A 124 11.11 6.27 -4.23
CA SER A 124 10.41 7.32 -3.48
C SER A 124 9.99 6.83 -2.10
N ILE A 125 9.83 7.77 -1.19
CA ILE A 125 9.52 7.51 0.21
C ILE A 125 8.22 8.22 0.59
N VAL A 126 7.31 7.48 1.19
CA VAL A 126 6.16 8.05 1.90
C VAL A 126 6.44 7.92 3.40
N TYR A 127 6.51 9.02 4.13
CA TYR A 127 6.80 9.00 5.56
C TYR A 127 5.64 8.41 6.38
N PRO A 128 5.91 7.94 7.61
CA PRO A 128 4.87 7.40 8.49
C PRO A 128 3.69 8.35 8.71
N ASN A 129 2.50 7.77 8.87
CA ASN A 129 1.24 8.48 9.13
C ASN A 129 0.79 9.43 8.00
N VAL A 130 1.33 9.29 6.80
CA VAL A 130 0.89 10.08 5.65
C VAL A 130 -0.35 9.46 5.02
N SER A 131 -1.39 10.26 4.81
CA SER A 131 -2.49 9.93 3.90
C SER A 131 -2.18 10.53 2.53
N TRP A 132 -1.90 9.68 1.55
CA TRP A 132 -1.49 10.08 0.20
C TRP A 132 -2.59 9.85 -0.82
N ARG A 133 -2.68 10.76 -1.81
CA ARG A 133 -3.49 10.59 -3.02
C ARG A 133 -2.74 11.18 -4.21
N GLY A 134 -2.87 10.52 -5.37
CA GLY A 134 -2.29 10.98 -6.63
C GLY A 134 -0.90 10.40 -6.89
N ILE A 135 -0.11 11.08 -7.70
CA ILE A 135 1.18 10.59 -8.18
C ILE A 135 2.32 11.25 -7.39
N LEU A 136 3.15 10.45 -6.75
CA LEU A 136 4.45 10.86 -6.22
C LEU A 136 5.51 10.51 -7.27
N PRO A 137 6.19 11.49 -7.89
CA PRO A 137 7.23 11.20 -8.87
C PRO A 137 8.39 10.40 -8.30
N LYS A 138 9.20 9.78 -9.16
CA LYS A 138 10.41 9.03 -8.72
C LYS A 138 11.37 9.91 -7.92
N ASN A 139 12.10 9.31 -6.97
CA ASN A 139 13.11 9.97 -6.13
C ASN A 139 12.55 11.12 -5.28
N MET A 140 11.29 11.05 -4.88
CA MET A 140 10.63 12.09 -4.08
C MET A 140 10.26 11.55 -2.68
N ILE A 141 10.08 12.48 -1.74
CA ILE A 141 9.66 12.16 -0.38
C ILE A 141 8.36 12.91 -0.07
N ALA A 142 7.31 12.16 0.27
CA ALA A 142 6.07 12.71 0.82
C ALA A 142 6.15 12.72 2.35
N LYS A 143 6.00 13.89 2.98
CA LYS A 143 6.02 14.07 4.44
C LYS A 143 4.74 14.75 4.91
N HIS A 144 4.33 14.46 6.14
CA HIS A 144 3.37 15.30 6.84
C HIS A 144 4.07 16.57 7.32
N GLN A 145 3.45 17.74 7.14
CA GLN A 145 4.10 19.02 7.44
C GLN A 145 3.75 19.59 8.82
N ASP A 146 2.64 19.19 9.41
CA ASP A 146 2.18 19.77 10.68
C ASP A 146 2.78 19.05 11.90
N PRO A 147 3.53 19.77 12.77
CA PRO A 147 3.93 19.20 14.04
C PRO A 147 2.69 18.89 14.91
N PRO A 148 2.72 17.85 15.77
CA PRO A 148 1.64 17.58 16.68
C PRO A 148 1.33 18.81 17.54
N ASN A 149 0.05 19.17 17.64
CA ASN A 149 -0.36 20.24 18.55
C ASN A 149 -0.35 19.70 20.00
N VAL A 150 0.53 20.28 20.82
CA VAL A 150 0.64 19.90 22.23
C VAL A 150 -0.17 20.87 23.06
N VAL A 151 -1.17 20.32 23.77
CA VAL A 151 -2.05 21.09 24.64
C VAL A 151 -2.00 20.56 26.08
N VAL A 152 -2.24 21.45 27.05
CA VAL A 152 -2.31 21.06 28.46
C VAL A 152 -3.53 20.16 28.69
N ARG A 153 -3.30 18.99 29.26
CA ARG A 153 -4.38 18.08 29.68
C ARG A 153 -5.16 18.70 30.85
N ARG A 154 -6.44 18.94 30.67
CA ARG A 154 -7.32 19.31 31.79
C ARG A 154 -7.54 18.10 32.70
N PRO A 155 -7.44 18.25 34.05
CA PRO A 155 -7.80 17.21 34.99
C PRO A 155 -9.25 16.75 34.77
N ARG A 156 -9.52 15.47 34.94
CA ARG A 156 -10.92 14.99 35.01
C ARG A 156 -11.53 15.53 36.30
N GLN A 157 -12.70 16.16 36.20
CA GLN A 157 -13.52 16.40 37.37
C GLN A 157 -13.98 15.04 37.88
N THR A 158 -13.62 14.71 39.12
CA THR A 158 -14.05 13.50 39.85
C THR A 158 -15.46 13.71 40.38
#